data_681e3ac578f34850101d400b85cde43b
#
_entry.id   681e3ac578f34850101d400b85cde43b
#
_cell.length_a   1.000
_cell.length_b   1.000
_cell.length_c   1.000
_cell.angle_alpha   90.00
_cell.angle_beta   90.00
_cell.angle_gamma   90.00
#
_symmetry.space_group_name_H-M   'P 1'
#
loop_
_entity.id
_entity.type
_entity.pdbx_description
1 polymer ?
#
loop_
_entity_poly.entity_id
_entity_poly.type
_entity_poly.pdbx_seq_one_letter_code
_entity_poly.pdbx_strand_id
1 'polypeptide(L)'
;MRIKRRSKRFFKRVLIAIPILLVCTAMYLVVRRPSSAPPSKIKVAMTEERIERGKYLFTTLLNCDGCHSERDFTRLGGPMVAGARGKGGRMQLEGLPGDVYAPNITPDKETGVGNWSDGEKIRAIRDGISKDGHMLFPLMPYPGYRYLSDIDVMALVAYMDTLPAIRNYVQRSSISFFVSIMVKGVPQPVTRTIPPVDINGGEIYGEYLASVAGCEECHTPQKRGQADTSMRFAGGRVFATPWGTVLSANITPDKDTGIGSWDYVRFRDRMGGMRQYKDANFPKVGPERFTLMPYIAYENLNDHDLEAIFLYLKSRRAITNSVVPHPGHAEIKD
;
A
#
# COMPACT_ATOMS: atom_id res chain seq x y z
N MET A 1 -23.56 -25.97 -55.43
CA MET A 1 -22.63 -24.82 -55.63
C MET A 1 -22.96 -23.57 -54.80
N ARG A 2 -24.22 -23.29 -54.44
CA ARG A 2 -24.63 -22.12 -53.59
C ARG A 2 -24.15 -22.16 -52.13
N ILE A 3 -24.04 -23.32 -51.48
CA ILE A 3 -23.68 -23.50 -50.09
C ILE A 3 -22.19 -23.15 -49.86
N LYS A 4 -21.26 -23.55 -50.71
CA LYS A 4 -19.81 -23.21 -50.61
C LYS A 4 -19.53 -21.71 -50.79
N ARG A 5 -20.37 -20.96 -51.54
CA ARG A 5 -20.20 -19.49 -51.67
C ARG A 5 -20.67 -18.74 -50.44
N ARG A 6 -21.72 -19.20 -49.73
CA ARG A 6 -22.21 -18.60 -48.45
C ARG A 6 -21.18 -18.79 -47.33
N SER A 7 -20.60 -19.97 -47.20
CA SER A 7 -19.55 -20.28 -46.24
C SER A 7 -18.30 -19.39 -46.44
N LYS A 8 -17.84 -19.23 -47.70
CA LYS A 8 -16.66 -18.34 -47.99
C LYS A 8 -16.91 -16.87 -47.66
N ARG A 9 -18.15 -16.36 -47.88
CA ARG A 9 -18.53 -14.99 -47.52
C ARG A 9 -18.64 -14.81 -46.03
N PHE A 10 -19.16 -15.79 -45.32
CA PHE A 10 -19.20 -15.78 -43.85
C PHE A 10 -17.78 -15.76 -43.26
N PHE A 11 -16.90 -16.63 -43.70
CA PHE A 11 -15.49 -16.67 -43.28
C PHE A 11 -14.76 -15.36 -43.57
N LYS A 12 -14.95 -14.74 -44.73
CA LYS A 12 -14.36 -13.43 -45.03
C LYS A 12 -14.88 -12.33 -44.10
N ARG A 13 -16.17 -12.33 -43.74
CA ARG A 13 -16.74 -11.35 -42.79
C ARG A 13 -16.17 -11.53 -41.39
N VAL A 14 -16.02 -12.77 -40.94
CA VAL A 14 -15.41 -13.08 -39.62
C VAL A 14 -13.93 -12.64 -39.58
N LEU A 15 -13.17 -12.94 -40.67
CA LEU A 15 -11.78 -12.53 -40.80
C LEU A 15 -11.56 -11.00 -40.76
N ILE A 16 -12.54 -10.22 -41.20
CA ILE A 16 -12.50 -8.75 -41.17
C ILE A 16 -13.04 -8.24 -39.82
N ALA A 17 -14.09 -8.86 -39.27
CA ALA A 17 -14.71 -8.42 -38.04
C ALA A 17 -13.78 -8.57 -36.79
N ILE A 18 -13.01 -9.67 -36.74
CA ILE A 18 -12.10 -9.93 -35.63
C ILE A 18 -11.02 -8.83 -35.47
N PRO A 19 -10.26 -8.46 -36.51
CA PRO A 19 -9.29 -7.37 -36.43
C PRO A 19 -9.92 -6.02 -36.02
N ILE A 20 -11.09 -5.70 -36.60
CA ILE A 20 -11.82 -4.47 -36.26
C ILE A 20 -12.18 -4.47 -34.77
N LEU A 21 -12.75 -5.59 -34.29
CA LEU A 21 -13.10 -5.73 -32.86
C LEU A 21 -11.87 -5.59 -31.98
N LEU A 22 -10.74 -6.20 -32.34
CA LEU A 22 -9.49 -6.09 -31.60
C LEU A 22 -8.97 -4.65 -31.55
N VAL A 23 -8.99 -3.95 -32.68
CA VAL A 23 -8.59 -2.54 -32.75
C VAL A 23 -9.52 -1.66 -31.93
N CYS A 24 -10.84 -1.83 -32.05
CA CYS A 24 -11.82 -1.09 -31.24
C CYS A 24 -11.65 -1.36 -29.74
N THR A 25 -11.42 -2.61 -29.36
CA THR A 25 -11.16 -2.98 -27.96
C THR A 25 -9.86 -2.38 -27.46
N ALA A 26 -8.79 -2.45 -28.24
CA ALA A 26 -7.51 -1.83 -27.88
C ALA A 26 -7.66 -0.31 -27.72
N MET A 27 -8.33 0.35 -28.66
CA MET A 27 -8.60 1.79 -28.58
C MET A 27 -9.46 2.12 -27.36
N TYR A 28 -10.51 1.35 -27.08
CA TYR A 28 -11.32 1.53 -25.87
C TYR A 28 -10.48 1.42 -24.60
N LEU A 29 -9.62 0.41 -24.48
CA LEU A 29 -8.74 0.21 -23.32
C LEU A 29 -7.76 1.37 -23.13
N VAL A 30 -7.27 1.94 -24.23
CA VAL A 30 -6.36 3.10 -24.20
C VAL A 30 -7.07 4.38 -23.76
N VAL A 31 -8.27 4.65 -24.28
CA VAL A 31 -8.98 5.92 -24.04
C VAL A 31 -9.87 5.91 -22.79
N ARG A 32 -10.23 4.72 -22.28
CA ARG A 32 -11.07 4.65 -21.08
C ARG A 32 -10.41 5.35 -19.91
N ARG A 33 -11.20 6.11 -19.16
CA ARG A 33 -10.76 6.73 -17.91
C ARG A 33 -10.94 5.75 -16.75
N PRO A 34 -10.14 5.91 -15.65
CA PRO A 34 -10.39 5.18 -14.41
C PRO A 34 -11.77 5.55 -13.84
N SER A 35 -12.38 4.62 -13.09
CA SER A 35 -13.62 4.92 -12.39
C SER A 35 -13.36 5.97 -11.30
N SER A 36 -14.14 7.04 -11.28
CA SER A 36 -13.99 8.11 -10.30
C SER A 36 -15.32 8.77 -9.99
N ALA A 37 -15.48 9.28 -8.76
CA ALA A 37 -16.56 10.15 -8.38
C ALA A 37 -16.04 11.60 -8.19
N PRO A 38 -16.89 12.62 -8.28
CA PRO A 38 -16.52 13.97 -7.87
C PRO A 38 -16.04 13.99 -6.42
N PRO A 39 -15.05 14.82 -6.06
CA PRO A 39 -14.63 14.95 -4.67
C PRO A 39 -15.78 15.48 -3.81
N SER A 40 -15.87 15.00 -2.58
CA SER A 40 -16.87 15.49 -1.63
C SER A 40 -16.62 16.98 -1.31
N LYS A 41 -17.68 17.67 -0.88
CA LYS A 41 -17.59 19.08 -0.42
C LYS A 41 -17.33 19.18 1.09
N ILE A 42 -16.92 18.09 1.71
CA ILE A 42 -16.66 18.05 3.15
C ILE A 42 -15.56 19.05 3.53
N LYS A 43 -15.71 19.63 4.71
CA LYS A 43 -14.67 20.41 5.39
C LYS A 43 -14.30 19.68 6.66
N VAL A 44 -13.02 19.36 6.80
CA VAL A 44 -12.49 18.64 7.95
C VAL A 44 -12.26 19.64 9.09
N ALA A 45 -12.88 19.38 10.23
CA ALA A 45 -12.63 20.18 11.44
C ALA A 45 -11.25 19.85 12.01
N MET A 46 -10.48 20.87 12.34
CA MET A 46 -9.12 20.79 12.87
C MET A 46 -9.15 20.73 14.40
N THR A 47 -9.64 19.59 14.97
CA THR A 47 -9.63 19.38 16.41
C THR A 47 -8.34 18.67 16.83
N GLU A 48 -7.87 18.91 18.05
CA GLU A 48 -6.64 18.31 18.59
C GLU A 48 -6.72 16.76 18.56
N GLU A 49 -7.84 16.20 19.03
CA GLU A 49 -8.08 14.75 18.99
C GLU A 49 -7.94 14.17 17.57
N ARG A 50 -8.53 14.85 16.59
CA ARG A 50 -8.46 14.41 15.19
C ARG A 50 -7.04 14.50 14.63
N ILE A 51 -6.32 15.55 14.97
CA ILE A 51 -4.92 15.74 14.55
C ILE A 51 -4.04 14.66 15.16
N GLU A 52 -4.17 14.36 16.46
CA GLU A 52 -3.41 13.30 17.10
C GLU A 52 -3.75 11.91 16.56
N ARG A 53 -5.03 11.61 16.31
CA ARG A 53 -5.43 10.37 15.63
C ARG A 53 -4.83 10.30 14.22
N GLY A 54 -4.87 11.40 13.47
CA GLY A 54 -4.27 11.49 12.14
C GLY A 54 -2.77 11.31 12.14
N LYS A 55 -2.08 11.86 13.12
CA LYS A 55 -0.63 11.67 13.33
C LYS A 55 -0.30 10.20 13.56
N TYR A 56 -1.02 9.53 14.45
CA TYR A 56 -0.86 8.10 14.71
C TYR A 56 -1.07 7.26 13.44
N LEU A 57 -2.15 7.53 12.70
CA LEU A 57 -2.42 6.85 11.44
C LEU A 57 -1.29 7.08 10.43
N PHE A 58 -0.87 8.33 10.24
CA PHE A 58 0.11 8.74 9.24
C PHE A 58 1.50 8.16 9.52
N THR A 59 1.98 8.31 10.78
CA THR A 59 3.37 7.96 11.13
C THR A 59 3.54 6.50 11.54
N THR A 60 2.45 5.83 11.95
CA THR A 60 2.51 4.50 12.56
C THR A 60 1.73 3.48 11.75
N LEU A 61 0.40 3.45 11.84
CA LEU A 61 -0.41 2.37 11.30
C LEU A 61 -0.32 2.26 9.78
N LEU A 62 -0.50 3.37 9.05
CA LEU A 62 -0.48 3.40 7.58
C LEU A 62 0.92 3.69 7.03
N ASN A 63 1.82 4.15 7.88
CA ASN A 63 3.22 4.46 7.52
C ASN A 63 3.33 5.31 6.25
N CYS A 64 2.59 6.42 6.15
CA CYS A 64 2.65 7.33 5.01
C CYS A 64 4.07 7.89 4.81
N ASP A 65 4.81 8.10 5.91
CA ASP A 65 6.23 8.44 5.90
C ASP A 65 7.09 7.44 5.12
N GLY A 66 6.68 6.17 5.07
CA GLY A 66 7.42 5.11 4.39
C GLY A 66 7.65 5.38 2.89
N CYS A 67 6.69 6.05 2.25
CA CYS A 67 6.72 6.39 0.83
C CYS A 67 6.88 7.90 0.59
N HIS A 68 6.21 8.73 1.40
CA HIS A 68 6.11 10.17 1.15
C HIS A 68 7.16 11.02 1.86
N SER A 69 8.09 10.42 2.60
CA SER A 69 9.19 11.12 3.25
C SER A 69 10.54 10.63 2.72
N GLU A 70 11.55 11.48 2.75
CA GLU A 70 12.91 11.03 2.42
C GLU A 70 13.45 10.15 3.52
N ARG A 71 14.06 9.03 3.13
CA ARG A 71 14.57 8.02 4.05
C ARG A 71 16.01 7.65 3.72
N ASP A 72 16.80 7.41 4.75
CA ASP A 72 18.18 6.92 4.62
C ASP A 72 18.19 5.39 4.54
N PHE A 73 18.02 4.86 3.34
CA PHE A 73 18.08 3.41 3.10
C PHE A 73 19.51 2.82 3.15
N THR A 74 20.52 3.60 3.48
CA THR A 74 21.83 3.05 3.85
C THR A 74 21.85 2.50 5.28
N ARG A 75 20.77 2.73 6.02
CA ARG A 75 20.56 2.31 7.40
C ARG A 75 19.40 1.34 7.52
N LEU A 76 19.49 0.41 8.47
CA LEU A 76 18.47 -0.61 8.71
C LEU A 76 17.09 0.01 8.93
N GLY A 77 16.09 -0.51 8.22
CA GLY A 77 14.73 0.01 8.25
C GLY A 77 14.53 1.37 7.58
N GLY A 78 15.60 2.01 7.06
CA GLY A 78 15.55 3.29 6.38
C GLY A 78 14.95 4.39 7.26
N PRO A 79 15.62 4.87 8.31
CA PRO A 79 15.09 5.94 9.15
C PRO A 79 14.80 7.21 8.32
N MET A 80 13.81 7.99 8.74
CA MET A 80 13.44 9.22 8.06
C MET A 80 14.52 10.29 8.23
N VAL A 81 14.83 10.99 7.14
CA VAL A 81 15.72 12.16 7.17
C VAL A 81 15.01 13.31 7.87
N ALA A 82 15.69 13.96 8.81
CA ALA A 82 15.11 15.05 9.57
C ALA A 82 14.61 16.19 8.65
N GLY A 83 13.43 16.73 8.94
CA GLY A 83 12.81 17.80 8.17
C GLY A 83 12.27 17.41 6.79
N ALA A 84 12.24 16.12 6.46
CA ALA A 84 11.84 15.65 5.12
C ALA A 84 10.46 14.97 5.07
N ARG A 85 9.65 15.11 6.15
CA ARG A 85 8.33 14.47 6.24
C ARG A 85 7.38 14.97 5.17
N GLY A 86 6.81 14.04 4.43
CA GLY A 86 5.75 14.32 3.45
C GLY A 86 6.24 14.96 2.15
N LYS A 87 7.54 15.28 1.98
CA LYS A 87 8.05 16.00 0.81
C LYS A 87 8.00 15.20 -0.49
N GLY A 88 7.82 13.88 -0.42
CA GLY A 88 7.83 13.00 -1.58
C GLY A 88 9.21 12.73 -2.16
N GLY A 89 9.25 11.90 -3.19
CA GLY A 89 10.48 11.52 -3.88
C GLY A 89 10.35 10.26 -4.73
N ARG A 90 11.43 9.82 -5.34
CA ARG A 90 11.48 8.59 -6.11
C ARG A 90 11.44 7.37 -5.20
N MET A 91 10.62 6.38 -5.56
CA MET A 91 10.59 5.10 -4.84
C MET A 91 11.85 4.29 -5.10
N GLN A 92 12.47 3.81 -4.02
CA GLN A 92 13.70 3.02 -4.07
C GLN A 92 13.41 1.52 -3.99
N LEU A 93 12.50 1.04 -4.85
CA LEU A 93 12.18 -0.37 -4.99
C LEU A 93 12.57 -0.84 -6.38
N GLU A 94 13.16 -2.02 -6.48
CA GLU A 94 13.46 -2.66 -7.75
C GLU A 94 12.24 -3.43 -8.30
N GLY A 95 12.27 -3.73 -9.59
CA GLY A 95 11.19 -4.49 -10.24
C GLY A 95 9.90 -3.72 -10.44
N LEU A 96 9.87 -2.41 -10.21
CA LEU A 96 8.74 -1.56 -10.53
C LEU A 96 8.58 -1.42 -12.06
N PRO A 97 7.34 -1.27 -12.57
CA PRO A 97 7.07 -1.23 -14.00
C PRO A 97 7.37 0.14 -14.64
N GLY A 98 8.35 0.83 -14.13
CA GLY A 98 8.79 2.17 -14.55
C GLY A 98 9.28 3.01 -13.39
N ASP A 99 9.45 4.31 -13.64
CA ASP A 99 9.84 5.24 -12.58
C ASP A 99 8.63 5.63 -11.74
N VAL A 100 8.61 5.22 -10.48
CA VAL A 100 7.52 5.50 -9.54
C VAL A 100 7.96 6.55 -8.54
N TYR A 101 7.11 7.55 -8.34
CA TYR A 101 7.34 8.66 -7.42
C TYR A 101 6.17 8.79 -6.44
N ALA A 102 6.48 8.94 -5.16
CA ALA A 102 5.51 9.37 -4.17
C ALA A 102 5.43 10.92 -4.19
N PRO A 103 4.26 11.52 -4.40
CA PRO A 103 4.15 12.96 -4.50
C PRO A 103 4.42 13.66 -3.16
N ASN A 104 4.75 14.95 -3.24
CA ASN A 104 4.75 15.84 -2.09
C ASN A 104 3.32 15.99 -1.53
N ILE A 105 3.11 15.56 -0.29
CA ILE A 105 1.82 15.61 0.40
C ILE A 105 1.81 16.65 1.53
N THR A 106 2.83 17.52 1.62
CA THR A 106 2.82 18.65 2.54
C THR A 106 1.83 19.73 2.09
N PRO A 107 1.40 20.64 2.97
CA PRO A 107 0.50 21.74 2.62
C PRO A 107 1.18 22.85 1.82
N ASP A 108 2.28 22.56 1.11
CA ASP A 108 2.85 23.50 0.13
C ASP A 108 1.86 23.73 -1.02
N LYS A 109 1.59 24.98 -1.33
CA LYS A 109 0.56 25.36 -2.31
C LYS A 109 0.99 25.14 -3.76
N GLU A 110 2.28 25.14 -4.06
CA GLU A 110 2.78 25.04 -5.42
C GLU A 110 3.13 23.60 -5.80
N THR A 111 3.77 22.89 -4.89
CA THR A 111 4.35 21.56 -5.18
C THR A 111 3.71 20.43 -4.38
N GLY A 112 2.90 20.75 -3.37
CA GLY A 112 2.24 19.79 -2.49
C GLY A 112 0.71 19.80 -2.66
N VAL A 113 0.01 19.48 -1.57
CA VAL A 113 -1.47 19.39 -1.56
C VAL A 113 -2.16 20.60 -0.89
N GLY A 114 -1.43 21.71 -0.65
CA GLY A 114 -1.96 22.88 0.02
C GLY A 114 -3.10 23.61 -0.71
N ASN A 115 -3.19 23.45 -2.03
CA ASN A 115 -4.29 23.97 -2.86
C ASN A 115 -5.38 22.94 -3.14
N TRP A 116 -5.36 21.77 -2.48
CA TRP A 116 -6.39 20.74 -2.62
C TRP A 116 -7.48 20.94 -1.57
N SER A 117 -8.74 20.72 -1.97
CA SER A 117 -9.83 20.60 -0.99
C SER A 117 -9.69 19.32 -0.17
N ASP A 118 -10.33 19.28 1.00
CA ASP A 118 -10.32 18.10 1.85
C ASP A 118 -10.90 16.88 1.14
N GLY A 119 -11.98 17.10 0.36
CA GLY A 119 -12.57 16.03 -0.45
C GLY A 119 -11.64 15.53 -1.57
N GLU A 120 -10.80 16.37 -2.17
CA GLU A 120 -9.79 15.95 -3.16
C GLU A 120 -8.69 15.10 -2.49
N LYS A 121 -8.25 15.46 -1.27
CA LYS A 121 -7.30 14.67 -0.48
C LYS A 121 -7.90 13.30 -0.11
N ILE A 122 -9.15 13.28 0.41
CA ILE A 122 -9.87 12.04 0.74
C ILE A 122 -10.01 11.14 -0.49
N ARG A 123 -10.38 11.68 -1.65
CA ARG A 123 -10.49 10.96 -2.91
C ARG A 123 -9.14 10.35 -3.33
N ALA A 124 -8.06 11.09 -3.21
CA ALA A 124 -6.72 10.56 -3.51
C ALA A 124 -6.34 9.40 -2.59
N ILE A 125 -6.62 9.51 -1.30
CA ILE A 125 -6.30 8.49 -0.31
C ILE A 125 -7.14 7.22 -0.53
N ARG A 126 -8.46 7.35 -0.71
CA ARG A 126 -9.38 6.19 -0.78
C ARG A 126 -9.60 5.63 -2.18
N ASP A 127 -9.72 6.52 -3.17
CA ASP A 127 -10.09 6.12 -4.54
C ASP A 127 -8.88 6.01 -5.46
N GLY A 128 -7.72 6.56 -5.06
CA GLY A 128 -6.52 6.60 -5.90
C GLY A 128 -6.64 7.57 -7.07
N ILE A 129 -7.44 8.64 -6.93
CA ILE A 129 -7.65 9.66 -7.97
C ILE A 129 -7.19 11.03 -7.48
N SER A 130 -6.21 11.61 -8.16
CA SER A 130 -5.66 12.92 -7.85
C SER A 130 -6.65 14.07 -8.08
N LYS A 131 -6.25 15.28 -7.68
CA LYS A 131 -7.06 16.51 -7.88
C LYS A 131 -7.48 16.70 -9.34
N ASP A 132 -6.58 16.53 -10.28
CA ASP A 132 -6.80 16.68 -11.72
C ASP A 132 -7.43 15.46 -12.40
N GLY A 133 -7.83 14.44 -11.61
CA GLY A 133 -8.56 13.28 -12.09
C GLY A 133 -7.69 12.16 -12.69
N HIS A 134 -6.35 12.28 -12.63
CA HIS A 134 -5.50 11.15 -13.03
C HIS A 134 -5.43 10.08 -11.93
N MET A 135 -5.24 8.85 -12.36
CA MET A 135 -5.09 7.70 -11.48
C MET A 135 -3.72 7.69 -10.84
N LEU A 136 -3.68 7.44 -9.53
CA LEU A 136 -2.46 7.12 -8.81
C LEU A 136 -2.04 5.67 -9.09
N PHE A 137 -0.73 5.43 -9.17
CA PHE A 137 -0.24 4.06 -9.30
C PHE A 137 -0.53 3.26 -8.02
N PRO A 138 -1.07 2.02 -8.10
CA PRO A 138 -1.53 1.28 -6.93
C PRO A 138 -0.40 0.67 -6.07
N LEU A 139 0.81 1.22 -6.14
CA LEU A 139 1.81 1.09 -5.08
C LEU A 139 1.39 1.88 -3.83
N MET A 140 0.71 3.03 -4.02
CA MET A 140 -0.07 3.63 -2.94
C MET A 140 -1.26 2.70 -2.64
N PRO A 141 -1.41 2.20 -1.41
CA PRO A 141 -2.35 1.12 -1.10
C PRO A 141 -3.79 1.60 -0.94
N TYR A 142 -4.27 2.49 -1.83
CA TYR A 142 -5.66 2.97 -1.82
C TYR A 142 -6.70 1.83 -1.96
N PRO A 143 -6.41 0.66 -2.57
CA PRO A 143 -7.34 -0.46 -2.52
C PRO A 143 -7.63 -0.95 -1.09
N GLY A 144 -6.66 -0.85 -0.18
CA GLY A 144 -6.84 -1.08 1.26
C GLY A 144 -7.43 0.14 1.97
N TYR A 145 -6.96 1.34 1.64
CA TYR A 145 -7.41 2.59 2.27
C TYR A 145 -8.87 2.95 1.98
N ARG A 146 -9.50 2.35 0.99
CA ARG A 146 -10.95 2.49 0.75
C ARG A 146 -11.81 1.99 1.92
N TYR A 147 -11.26 1.15 2.79
CA TYR A 147 -11.91 0.64 4.00
C TYR A 147 -11.68 1.52 5.23
N LEU A 148 -10.83 2.56 5.14
CA LEU A 148 -10.69 3.53 6.23
C LEU A 148 -12.06 4.09 6.60
N SER A 149 -12.34 4.16 7.89
CA SER A 149 -13.54 4.85 8.39
C SER A 149 -13.51 6.33 7.98
N ASP A 150 -14.68 6.96 7.90
CA ASP A 150 -14.76 8.38 7.55
C ASP A 150 -14.03 9.24 8.60
N ILE A 151 -14.07 8.83 9.86
CA ILE A 151 -13.36 9.50 10.96
C ILE A 151 -11.85 9.41 10.74
N ASP A 152 -11.33 8.23 10.41
CA ASP A 152 -9.89 8.02 10.25
C ASP A 152 -9.32 8.72 9.00
N VAL A 153 -10.04 8.70 7.87
CA VAL A 153 -9.54 9.43 6.69
C VAL A 153 -9.59 10.94 6.89
N MET A 154 -10.60 11.46 7.62
CA MET A 154 -10.64 12.88 8.01
C MET A 154 -9.53 13.22 8.99
N ALA A 155 -9.18 12.32 9.89
CA ALA A 155 -8.06 12.51 10.81
C ALA A 155 -6.71 12.59 10.06
N LEU A 156 -6.51 11.74 9.05
CA LEU A 156 -5.33 11.83 8.17
C LEU A 156 -5.24 13.19 7.48
N VAL A 157 -6.34 13.67 6.89
CA VAL A 157 -6.37 14.98 6.21
C VAL A 157 -6.06 16.10 7.19
N ALA A 158 -6.65 16.08 8.40
CA ALA A 158 -6.37 17.07 9.43
C ALA A 158 -4.88 17.10 9.80
N TYR A 159 -4.26 15.93 10.02
CA TYR A 159 -2.84 15.89 10.32
C TYR A 159 -1.96 16.36 9.15
N MET A 160 -2.27 15.94 7.91
CA MET A 160 -1.53 16.38 6.73
C MET A 160 -1.49 17.91 6.62
N ASP A 161 -2.58 18.61 6.99
CA ASP A 161 -2.65 20.06 6.95
C ASP A 161 -1.83 20.74 8.07
N THR A 162 -1.38 20.01 9.08
CA THR A 162 -0.45 20.50 10.13
C THR A 162 1.02 20.31 9.78
N LEU A 163 1.33 19.56 8.72
CA LEU A 163 2.73 19.34 8.35
C LEU A 163 3.40 20.65 7.94
N PRO A 164 4.71 20.81 8.19
CA PRO A 164 5.46 21.92 7.60
C PRO A 164 5.35 21.93 6.08
N ALA A 165 5.02 23.07 5.48
CA ALA A 165 5.03 23.21 4.03
C ALA A 165 6.46 23.09 3.50
N ILE A 166 6.72 22.13 2.62
CA ILE A 166 8.02 21.91 2.00
C ILE A 166 7.88 22.08 0.50
N ARG A 167 8.54 23.07 -0.06
CA ARG A 167 8.59 23.25 -1.51
C ARG A 167 9.49 22.19 -2.12
N ASN A 168 8.91 21.17 -2.74
CA ASN A 168 9.63 20.11 -3.42
C ASN A 168 8.84 19.61 -4.63
N TYR A 169 9.32 19.91 -5.81
CA TYR A 169 8.71 19.41 -7.04
C TYR A 169 9.06 17.94 -7.24
N VAL A 170 8.03 17.10 -7.26
CA VAL A 170 8.15 15.68 -7.57
C VAL A 170 7.49 15.41 -8.91
N GLN A 171 8.24 14.82 -9.82
CA GLN A 171 7.69 14.46 -11.14
C GLN A 171 6.65 13.34 -11.03
N ARG A 172 5.79 13.25 -12.03
CA ARG A 172 4.80 12.16 -12.11
C ARG A 172 5.48 10.82 -12.38
N SER A 173 4.92 9.77 -11.83
CA SER A 173 5.33 8.40 -12.14
C SER A 173 5.16 8.11 -13.63
N SER A 174 6.16 7.49 -14.23
CA SER A 174 6.15 7.02 -15.62
C SER A 174 6.06 5.50 -15.63
N ILE A 175 4.88 4.98 -15.85
CA ILE A 175 4.58 3.54 -15.80
C ILE A 175 4.53 2.99 -17.22
N SER A 176 5.07 1.78 -17.42
CA SER A 176 5.01 1.11 -18.72
C SER A 176 3.60 1.05 -19.28
N PHE A 177 3.47 1.23 -20.59
CA PHE A 177 2.19 1.38 -21.28
C PHE A 177 1.18 0.27 -20.94
N PHE A 178 1.60 -0.99 -21.03
CA PHE A 178 0.71 -2.12 -20.75
C PHE A 178 0.22 -2.14 -19.31
N VAL A 179 1.11 -1.92 -18.34
CA VAL A 179 0.72 -1.86 -16.93
C VAL A 179 -0.20 -0.68 -16.68
N SER A 180 0.06 0.48 -17.28
CA SER A 180 -0.80 1.67 -17.14
C SER A 180 -2.24 1.41 -17.60
N ILE A 181 -2.44 0.60 -18.65
CA ILE A 181 -3.78 0.19 -19.11
C ILE A 181 -4.42 -0.80 -18.13
N MET A 182 -3.66 -1.79 -17.67
CA MET A 182 -4.18 -2.83 -16.77
C MET A 182 -4.67 -2.24 -15.45
N VAL A 183 -3.90 -1.32 -14.85
CA VAL A 183 -4.24 -0.75 -13.54
C VAL A 183 -5.36 0.28 -13.59
N LYS A 184 -5.83 0.73 -14.77
CA LYS A 184 -6.97 1.65 -14.89
C LYS A 184 -8.28 1.13 -14.27
N GLY A 185 -8.40 -0.17 -14.06
CA GLY A 185 -9.55 -0.78 -13.40
C GLY A 185 -9.45 -0.85 -11.87
N VAL A 186 -8.29 -0.48 -11.29
CA VAL A 186 -8.07 -0.57 -9.85
C VAL A 186 -8.80 0.50 -9.05
N PRO A 187 -8.83 1.79 -9.47
CA PRO A 187 -9.59 2.82 -8.78
C PRO A 187 -11.09 2.49 -8.76
N GLN A 188 -11.69 2.61 -7.59
CA GLN A 188 -13.13 2.43 -7.40
C GLN A 188 -13.61 3.48 -6.40
N PRO A 189 -14.59 4.33 -6.75
CA PRO A 189 -15.03 5.41 -5.90
C PRO A 189 -15.72 4.87 -4.64
N VAL A 190 -15.39 5.47 -3.50
CA VAL A 190 -16.08 5.25 -2.23
C VAL A 190 -17.22 6.26 -2.14
N THR A 191 -18.43 5.82 -2.45
CA THR A 191 -19.65 6.65 -2.48
C THR A 191 -20.55 6.49 -1.27
N ARG A 192 -20.18 5.60 -0.35
CA ARG A 192 -20.94 5.33 0.89
C ARG A 192 -20.14 5.79 2.09
N THR A 193 -20.87 6.10 3.18
CA THR A 193 -20.27 6.30 4.50
C THR A 193 -19.62 5.02 4.99
N ILE A 194 -18.40 5.13 5.48
CA ILE A 194 -17.69 4.04 6.17
C ILE A 194 -17.72 4.37 7.67
N PRO A 195 -18.53 3.66 8.47
CA PRO A 195 -18.64 3.94 9.90
C PRO A 195 -17.33 3.64 10.63
N PRO A 196 -17.10 4.22 11.82
CA PRO A 196 -16.00 3.82 12.68
C PRO A 196 -16.17 2.36 13.11
N VAL A 197 -15.06 1.67 13.28
CA VAL A 197 -15.03 0.31 13.85
C VAL A 197 -14.93 0.45 15.37
N ASP A 198 -15.67 -0.38 16.09
CA ASP A 198 -15.59 -0.42 17.56
C ASP A 198 -14.18 -0.85 17.97
N ILE A 199 -13.49 0.04 18.67
CA ILE A 199 -12.12 -0.21 19.14
C ILE A 199 -12.05 -1.38 20.13
N ASN A 200 -13.13 -1.69 20.83
CA ASN A 200 -13.23 -2.83 21.75
C ASN A 200 -13.64 -4.13 21.03
N GLY A 201 -13.78 -4.08 19.71
CA GLY A 201 -14.24 -5.20 18.89
C GLY A 201 -13.27 -6.35 18.74
N GLY A 202 -12.13 -6.34 19.44
CA GLY A 202 -11.16 -7.43 19.43
C GLY A 202 -10.73 -7.83 18.02
N GLU A 203 -11.10 -9.03 17.59
CA GLU A 203 -10.73 -9.56 16.25
C GLU A 203 -11.25 -8.69 15.09
N ILE A 204 -12.47 -8.14 15.18
CA ILE A 204 -13.06 -7.28 14.14
C ILE A 204 -12.27 -5.98 14.00
N TYR A 205 -11.87 -5.40 15.12
CA TYR A 205 -10.99 -4.23 15.12
C TYR A 205 -9.61 -4.57 14.57
N GLY A 206 -9.05 -5.72 14.94
CA GLY A 206 -7.80 -6.24 14.41
C GLY A 206 -7.86 -6.48 12.90
N GLU A 207 -8.97 -6.97 12.36
CA GLU A 207 -9.18 -7.08 10.91
C GLU A 207 -9.12 -5.73 10.21
N TYR A 208 -9.80 -4.73 10.77
CA TYR A 208 -9.74 -3.37 10.25
C TYR A 208 -8.30 -2.83 10.22
N LEU A 209 -7.60 -2.91 11.35
CA LEU A 209 -6.21 -2.43 11.45
C LEU A 209 -5.28 -3.16 10.49
N ALA A 210 -5.32 -4.49 10.44
CA ALA A 210 -4.47 -5.28 9.55
C ALA A 210 -4.77 -5.02 8.07
N SER A 211 -6.04 -4.76 7.72
CA SER A 211 -6.45 -4.44 6.36
C SER A 211 -5.94 -3.08 5.91
N VAL A 212 -6.11 -2.03 6.74
CA VAL A 212 -5.65 -0.69 6.37
C VAL A 212 -4.12 -0.54 6.48
N ALA A 213 -3.46 -1.33 7.34
CA ALA A 213 -2.00 -1.41 7.41
C ALA A 213 -1.37 -2.18 6.24
N GLY A 214 -2.18 -2.86 5.41
CA GLY A 214 -1.70 -3.59 4.24
C GLY A 214 -0.97 -4.89 4.57
N CYS A 215 -1.27 -5.54 5.69
CA CYS A 215 -0.61 -6.79 6.07
C CYS A 215 -0.78 -7.87 5.01
N GLU A 216 -1.98 -8.00 4.45
CA GLU A 216 -2.30 -9.00 3.44
C GLU A 216 -1.53 -8.77 2.14
N GLU A 217 -1.41 -7.51 1.70
CA GLU A 217 -0.74 -7.15 0.44
C GLU A 217 0.71 -7.61 0.41
N CYS A 218 1.39 -7.52 1.56
CA CYS A 218 2.79 -7.96 1.67
C CYS A 218 2.92 -9.45 2.04
N HIS A 219 2.03 -9.98 2.88
CA HIS A 219 2.16 -11.33 3.41
C HIS A 219 1.36 -12.40 2.65
N THR A 220 0.80 -12.07 1.48
CA THR A 220 0.17 -13.04 0.57
C THR A 220 1.00 -13.17 -0.71
N PRO A 221 1.38 -14.38 -1.12
CA PRO A 221 2.16 -14.56 -2.34
C PRO A 221 1.34 -14.17 -3.58
N GLN A 222 2.04 -13.85 -4.65
CA GLN A 222 1.41 -13.50 -5.92
C GLN A 222 1.65 -14.56 -6.99
N LYS A 223 0.61 -14.88 -7.74
CA LYS A 223 0.68 -15.67 -8.98
C LYS A 223 0.25 -14.80 -10.15
N ARG A 224 1.13 -14.64 -11.15
CA ARG A 224 0.86 -13.83 -12.35
C ARG A 224 0.41 -12.39 -12.02
N GLY A 225 1.00 -11.79 -10.98
CA GLY A 225 0.69 -10.42 -10.57
C GLY A 225 -0.59 -10.24 -9.75
N GLN A 226 -1.27 -11.33 -9.39
CA GLN A 226 -2.46 -11.32 -8.54
C GLN A 226 -2.19 -12.05 -7.22
N ALA A 227 -2.78 -11.59 -6.12
CA ALA A 227 -2.69 -12.26 -4.83
C ALA A 227 -3.28 -13.68 -4.92
N ASP A 228 -2.55 -14.66 -4.42
CA ASP A 228 -3.07 -16.01 -4.26
C ASP A 228 -3.91 -16.09 -2.98
N THR A 229 -5.20 -15.88 -3.13
CA THR A 229 -6.14 -15.87 -1.99
C THR A 229 -6.22 -17.20 -1.23
N SER A 230 -5.75 -18.31 -1.84
CA SER A 230 -5.65 -19.61 -1.14
C SER A 230 -4.51 -19.65 -0.13
N MET A 231 -3.52 -18.74 -0.29
CA MET A 231 -2.32 -18.59 0.53
C MET A 231 -2.31 -17.27 1.32
N ARG A 232 -3.50 -16.77 1.66
CA ARG A 232 -3.66 -15.50 2.37
C ARG A 232 -2.87 -15.47 3.67
N PHE A 233 -2.02 -14.48 3.86
CA PHE A 233 -1.08 -14.30 4.98
C PHE A 233 0.03 -15.37 5.11
N ALA A 234 0.14 -16.31 4.17
CA ALA A 234 1.12 -17.39 4.27
C ALA A 234 2.55 -16.98 3.88
N GLY A 235 2.79 -15.72 3.55
CA GLY A 235 4.12 -15.23 3.17
C GLY A 235 4.57 -15.69 1.79
N GLY A 236 5.86 -15.50 1.50
CA GLY A 236 6.45 -15.93 0.23
C GLY A 236 6.27 -14.92 -0.92
N ARG A 237 5.73 -13.72 -0.67
CA ARG A 237 5.76 -12.65 -1.67
C ARG A 237 7.19 -12.16 -1.84
N VAL A 238 7.64 -12.11 -3.09
CA VAL A 238 9.01 -11.76 -3.46
C VAL A 238 9.14 -10.25 -3.66
N PHE A 239 10.18 -9.67 -3.06
CA PHE A 239 10.56 -8.27 -3.24
C PHE A 239 12.02 -8.22 -3.65
N ALA A 240 12.31 -7.54 -4.76
CA ALA A 240 13.67 -7.23 -5.16
C ALA A 240 14.11 -5.91 -4.53
N THR A 241 15.33 -5.90 -4.01
CA THR A 241 15.95 -4.71 -3.40
C THR A 241 17.40 -4.60 -3.87
N PRO A 242 18.04 -3.43 -3.74
CA PRO A 242 19.45 -3.27 -4.06
C PRO A 242 20.39 -4.20 -3.25
N TRP A 243 19.94 -4.74 -2.13
CA TRP A 243 20.74 -5.63 -1.28
C TRP A 243 20.42 -7.11 -1.45
N GLY A 244 19.46 -7.44 -2.29
CA GLY A 244 19.05 -8.81 -2.56
C GLY A 244 17.53 -9.00 -2.51
N THR A 245 17.12 -10.25 -2.54
CA THR A 245 15.71 -10.63 -2.52
C THR A 245 15.23 -10.82 -1.08
N VAL A 246 14.03 -10.26 -0.79
CA VAL A 246 13.30 -10.53 0.46
C VAL A 246 12.03 -11.29 0.13
N LEU A 247 11.70 -12.29 0.92
CA LEU A 247 10.41 -12.95 0.93
C LEU A 247 9.66 -12.57 2.22
N SER A 248 8.39 -12.22 2.10
CA SER A 248 7.56 -11.94 3.27
C SER A 248 7.34 -13.21 4.10
N ALA A 249 7.39 -13.08 5.43
CA ALA A 249 7.20 -14.20 6.34
C ALA A 249 5.75 -14.73 6.33
N ASN A 250 5.57 -16.00 6.69
CA ASN A 250 4.26 -16.57 7.02
C ASN A 250 3.78 -16.00 8.36
N ILE A 251 2.65 -15.29 8.35
CA ILE A 251 2.02 -14.73 9.55
C ILE A 251 0.67 -15.39 9.86
N THR A 252 0.39 -16.55 9.28
CA THR A 252 -0.75 -17.38 9.67
C THR A 252 -0.50 -18.08 11.01
N PRO A 253 -1.54 -18.57 11.72
CA PRO A 253 -1.38 -19.29 12.97
C PRO A 253 -0.89 -20.75 12.79
N ASP A 254 -0.13 -21.03 11.74
CA ASP A 254 0.59 -22.30 11.60
C ASP A 254 1.70 -22.37 12.65
N LYS A 255 1.80 -23.51 13.36
CA LYS A 255 2.70 -23.65 14.51
C LYS A 255 4.16 -23.79 14.12
N ASP A 256 4.42 -24.37 12.96
CA ASP A 256 5.77 -24.73 12.53
C ASP A 256 6.38 -23.65 11.64
N THR A 257 5.58 -23.03 10.77
CA THR A 257 6.07 -22.12 9.73
C THR A 257 5.54 -20.68 9.86
N GLY A 258 4.60 -20.43 10.77
CA GLY A 258 3.97 -19.14 11.00
C GLY A 258 4.11 -18.65 12.44
N ILE A 259 3.11 -17.88 12.89
CA ILE A 259 3.07 -17.31 14.24
C ILE A 259 2.22 -18.14 15.22
N GLY A 260 1.89 -19.38 14.87
CA GLY A 260 0.98 -20.23 15.67
C GLY A 260 1.49 -20.52 17.08
N SER A 261 2.79 -20.72 17.25
CA SER A 261 3.46 -20.94 18.52
C SER A 261 3.81 -19.66 19.30
N TRP A 262 3.53 -18.48 18.73
CA TRP A 262 3.84 -17.22 19.38
C TRP A 262 2.72 -16.83 20.35
N ASP A 263 3.13 -16.29 21.49
CA ASP A 263 2.27 -15.51 22.38
C ASP A 263 2.32 -14.01 22.00
N TYR A 264 1.48 -13.20 22.66
CA TYR A 264 1.45 -11.76 22.41
C TYR A 264 2.77 -11.07 22.73
N VAL A 265 3.47 -11.49 23.79
CA VAL A 265 4.75 -10.88 24.19
C VAL A 265 5.79 -11.02 23.09
N ARG A 266 5.94 -12.22 22.54
CA ARG A 266 6.85 -12.48 21.41
C ARG A 266 6.46 -11.67 20.16
N PHE A 267 5.17 -11.57 19.86
CA PHE A 267 4.69 -10.77 18.73
C PHE A 267 5.00 -9.28 18.92
N ARG A 268 4.70 -8.73 20.10
CA ARG A 268 5.00 -7.35 20.46
C ARG A 268 6.49 -7.04 20.39
N ASP A 269 7.32 -7.91 20.92
CA ASP A 269 8.78 -7.72 20.95
C ASP A 269 9.34 -7.77 19.52
N ARG A 270 8.79 -8.62 18.66
CA ARG A 270 9.15 -8.63 17.22
C ARG A 270 8.78 -7.32 16.52
N MET A 271 7.61 -6.76 16.77
CA MET A 271 7.21 -5.46 16.22
C MET A 271 8.03 -4.30 16.77
N GLY A 272 8.44 -4.37 18.04
CA GLY A 272 9.26 -3.38 18.73
C GLY A 272 10.76 -3.48 18.49
N GLY A 273 11.24 -4.37 17.63
CA GLY A 273 12.65 -4.70 17.49
C GLY A 273 13.58 -3.55 17.07
N MET A 274 13.00 -2.45 16.52
CA MET A 274 13.79 -1.27 16.15
C MET A 274 13.97 -0.26 17.30
N ARG A 275 13.23 -0.37 18.41
CA ARG A 275 13.33 0.53 19.58
C ARG A 275 14.73 0.66 20.16
N GLN A 276 15.55 -0.38 19.99
CA GLN A 276 16.95 -0.38 20.43
C GLN A 276 17.86 0.56 19.64
N TYR A 277 17.45 1.02 18.46
CA TYR A 277 18.23 1.87 17.55
C TYR A 277 17.77 3.33 17.57
N LYS A 278 17.26 3.83 18.70
CA LYS A 278 16.87 5.24 18.84
C LYS A 278 18.05 6.17 18.58
N ASP A 279 17.74 7.40 18.17
CA ASP A 279 18.69 8.52 18.06
C ASP A 279 19.82 8.34 17.05
N ALA A 280 19.49 7.95 15.83
CA ALA A 280 20.40 7.86 14.68
C ALA A 280 21.44 6.72 14.68
N ASN A 281 21.41 5.81 15.65
CA ASN A 281 22.34 4.67 15.71
C ASN A 281 21.85 3.43 14.94
N PHE A 282 21.03 3.62 13.91
CA PHE A 282 20.63 2.50 13.07
C PHE A 282 21.85 1.89 12.35
N PRO A 283 22.03 0.57 12.42
CA PRO A 283 23.13 -0.11 11.72
C PRO A 283 23.10 0.16 10.23
N LYS A 284 24.26 0.10 9.59
CA LYS A 284 24.32 0.10 8.12
C LYS A 284 23.62 -1.13 7.55
N VAL A 285 22.93 -0.93 6.44
CA VAL A 285 22.34 -2.00 5.66
C VAL A 285 23.43 -2.77 4.93
N GLY A 286 23.20 -4.07 4.77
CA GLY A 286 24.04 -4.97 3.97
C GLY A 286 23.23 -6.19 3.59
N PRO A 287 23.80 -7.11 2.78
CA PRO A 287 23.11 -8.31 2.32
C PRO A 287 22.48 -9.16 3.45
N GLU A 288 23.12 -9.16 4.63
CA GLU A 288 22.69 -9.94 5.79
C GLU A 288 21.76 -9.17 6.73
N ARG A 289 21.60 -7.87 6.52
CA ARG A 289 20.86 -7.01 7.43
C ARG A 289 20.07 -5.94 6.69
N PHE A 290 18.90 -6.31 6.22
CA PHE A 290 17.93 -5.36 5.64
C PHE A 290 16.50 -5.87 5.86
N THR A 291 15.53 -4.99 5.81
CA THR A 291 14.11 -5.33 5.94
C THR A 291 13.24 -4.34 5.18
N LEU A 292 12.15 -4.85 4.60
CA LEU A 292 11.08 -4.02 4.06
C LEU A 292 9.90 -3.90 5.02
N MET A 293 9.83 -4.77 6.05
CA MET A 293 8.83 -4.64 7.09
C MET A 293 9.01 -3.30 7.81
N PRO A 294 7.95 -2.46 7.93
CA PRO A 294 8.08 -1.11 8.45
C PRO A 294 8.17 -1.07 9.98
N TYR A 295 9.11 -1.81 10.55
CA TYR A 295 9.29 -1.92 12.01
C TYR A 295 9.49 -0.57 12.70
N ILE A 296 10.16 0.42 12.05
CA ILE A 296 10.34 1.77 12.60
C ILE A 296 8.99 2.48 12.84
N ALA A 297 8.01 2.23 11.98
CA ALA A 297 6.66 2.75 12.18
C ALA A 297 5.91 1.91 13.22
N TYR A 298 5.92 0.60 13.06
CA TYR A 298 5.10 -0.32 13.86
C TYR A 298 5.56 -0.48 15.30
N GLU A 299 6.82 -0.16 15.63
CA GLU A 299 7.26 -0.09 17.02
C GLU A 299 6.51 0.94 17.87
N ASN A 300 5.81 1.89 17.21
CA ASN A 300 4.99 2.92 17.84
C ASN A 300 3.50 2.55 17.90
N LEU A 301 3.12 1.36 17.45
CA LEU A 301 1.77 0.86 17.67
C LEU A 301 1.50 0.78 19.17
N ASN A 302 0.35 1.27 19.61
CA ASN A 302 -0.08 1.09 20.99
C ASN A 302 -0.42 -0.39 21.25
N ASP A 303 -0.31 -0.82 22.50
CA ASP A 303 -0.48 -2.22 22.85
C ASP A 303 -1.87 -2.75 22.49
N HIS A 304 -2.92 -1.92 22.63
CA HIS A 304 -4.29 -2.29 22.30
C HIS A 304 -4.46 -2.63 20.79
N ASP A 305 -3.97 -1.75 19.91
CA ASP A 305 -4.05 -1.97 18.47
C ASP A 305 -3.21 -3.16 18.02
N LEU A 306 -2.02 -3.30 18.63
CA LEU A 306 -1.12 -4.41 18.32
C LEU A 306 -1.70 -5.75 18.77
N GLU A 307 -2.34 -5.80 19.95
CA GLU A 307 -3.02 -6.99 20.45
C GLU A 307 -4.23 -7.36 19.57
N ALA A 308 -5.01 -6.37 19.14
CA ALA A 308 -6.14 -6.61 18.22
C ALA A 308 -5.64 -7.20 16.88
N ILE A 309 -4.55 -6.68 16.31
CA ILE A 309 -3.93 -7.25 15.11
C ILE A 309 -3.48 -8.70 15.37
N PHE A 310 -2.84 -8.96 16.50
CA PHE A 310 -2.39 -10.30 16.87
C PHE A 310 -3.55 -11.27 16.98
N LEU A 311 -4.63 -10.91 17.68
CA LEU A 311 -5.84 -11.74 17.82
C LEU A 311 -6.46 -12.05 16.45
N TYR A 312 -6.56 -11.05 15.58
CA TYR A 312 -7.03 -11.26 14.22
C TYR A 312 -6.15 -12.25 13.44
N LEU A 313 -4.83 -12.08 13.45
CA LEU A 313 -3.93 -13.00 12.74
C LEU A 313 -4.01 -14.43 13.31
N LYS A 314 -4.15 -14.55 14.64
CA LYS A 314 -4.30 -15.86 15.31
C LYS A 314 -5.62 -16.56 14.99
N SER A 315 -6.67 -15.83 14.61
CA SER A 315 -7.96 -16.41 14.20
C SER A 315 -7.99 -16.81 12.72
N ARG A 316 -6.99 -16.48 11.94
CA ARG A 316 -6.94 -16.84 10.52
C ARG A 316 -6.69 -18.35 10.33
N ARG A 317 -6.97 -18.83 9.12
CA ARG A 317 -6.67 -20.22 8.76
C ARG A 317 -5.16 -20.47 8.81
N ALA A 318 -4.72 -21.48 9.53
CA ALA A 318 -3.33 -21.93 9.50
C ALA A 318 -2.98 -22.47 8.11
N ILE A 319 -1.86 -22.02 7.57
CA ILE A 319 -1.34 -22.45 6.26
C ILE A 319 0.13 -22.76 6.44
N THR A 320 0.51 -24.03 6.26
CA THR A 320 1.91 -24.43 6.31
C THR A 320 2.63 -23.94 5.06
N ASN A 321 3.57 -23.02 5.24
CA ASN A 321 4.43 -22.49 4.19
C ASN A 321 5.77 -22.07 4.78
N SER A 322 6.81 -22.89 4.56
CA SER A 322 8.16 -22.57 5.02
C SER A 322 8.77 -21.50 4.10
N VAL A 323 9.06 -20.35 4.65
CA VAL A 323 9.64 -19.22 3.94
C VAL A 323 11.01 -18.89 4.54
N VAL A 324 12.03 -18.79 3.70
CA VAL A 324 13.33 -18.20 4.05
C VAL A 324 13.28 -16.74 3.65
N PRO A 325 13.19 -15.78 4.60
CA PRO A 325 13.01 -14.37 4.27
C PRO A 325 14.14 -13.76 3.43
N HIS A 326 15.38 -14.25 3.58
CA HIS A 326 16.56 -13.80 2.85
C HIS A 326 17.21 -15.00 2.13
N PRO A 327 16.67 -15.45 0.97
CA PRO A 327 17.22 -16.58 0.26
C PRO A 327 18.65 -16.24 -0.26
N GLY A 328 19.60 -17.13 0.00
CA GLY A 328 21.01 -16.96 -0.40
C GLY A 328 21.89 -16.31 0.68
N HIS A 329 21.34 -15.94 1.83
CA HIS A 329 22.10 -15.55 3.02
C HIS A 329 21.82 -16.55 4.14
N ALA A 330 22.86 -16.91 4.89
CA ALA A 330 22.72 -17.78 6.05
C ALA A 330 21.67 -17.16 7.01
N GLU A 331 20.77 -17.99 7.56
CA GLU A 331 19.81 -17.53 8.57
C GLU A 331 20.57 -16.77 9.65
N ILE A 332 20.24 -15.48 9.81
CA ILE A 332 20.68 -14.77 11.00
C ILE A 332 19.90 -15.40 12.14
N LYS A 333 20.58 -16.27 12.90
CA LYS A 333 20.00 -16.80 14.15
C LYS A 333 19.89 -15.62 15.10
N ASP A 334 18.65 -15.22 15.39
CA ASP A 334 18.29 -14.28 16.45
C ASP A 334 18.68 -14.80 17.83
#